data_f5c95862f39217beab61bf4ad7d6ba13
#
_entry.id   f5c95862f39217beab61bf4ad7d6ba13
#
_cell.length_a   1.000
_cell.length_b   1.000
_cell.length_c   1.000
_cell.angle_alpha   90.00
_cell.angle_beta   90.00
_cell.angle_gamma   90.00
#
_symmetry.space_group_name_H-M   'P 1'
#
loop_
_entity.id
_entity.type
_entity.pdbx_description
1 polymer ?
#
loop_
_entity_poly.entity_id
_entity_poly.type
_entity_poly.pdbx_seq_one_letter_code
_entity_poly.pdbx_strand_id
1 'polypeptide(L)'
;ECESDNNVEGCDCISNSSNIVVADCLGECGGDALEDECGVCNGNGDECLSIQDHMPYSVSITATYPNPFNPSINIEYSVASVGHVNLQIIGLDGRQIETITNSIQTQGLYNVQWAPINIASGMYLIQLKANNQIQNKKILYLK
;
A
#
# COMPACT_ATOMS: atom_id res chain seq x y z
N GLU A 1 30.57 -32.12 -26.63
CA GLU A 1 29.24 -31.86 -27.26
C GLU A 1 28.19 -32.48 -26.37
N CYS A 2 27.35 -31.64 -25.76
CA CYS A 2 26.20 -32.10 -24.99
C CYS A 2 25.11 -32.48 -25.99
N GLU A 3 24.79 -33.75 -26.12
CA GLU A 3 23.62 -34.16 -26.89
C GLU A 3 22.37 -33.81 -26.08
N SER A 4 21.57 -32.94 -26.65
CA SER A 4 20.30 -32.51 -26.09
C SER A 4 19.23 -33.57 -26.31
N ASP A 5 19.00 -34.43 -25.33
CA ASP A 5 17.78 -35.18 -25.25
C ASP A 5 16.64 -34.29 -24.74
N ASN A 6 15.55 -34.25 -25.52
CA ASN A 6 14.40 -33.38 -25.39
C ASN A 6 13.57 -33.60 -24.11
N ASN A 7 14.21 -33.63 -22.97
CA ASN A 7 13.49 -33.62 -21.69
C ASN A 7 14.35 -32.94 -20.62
N VAL A 8 14.33 -31.62 -20.62
CA VAL A 8 15.33 -30.83 -19.94
C VAL A 8 14.77 -30.21 -18.67
N GLU A 9 15.20 -30.77 -17.60
CA GLU A 9 15.47 -30.01 -16.39
C GLU A 9 16.96 -30.23 -16.04
N GLY A 10 17.81 -29.34 -16.56
CA GLY A 10 19.23 -29.27 -16.23
C GLY A 10 20.18 -29.84 -17.28
N CYS A 11 21.11 -29.02 -17.76
CA CYS A 11 22.25 -29.45 -18.52
C CYS A 11 23.24 -30.17 -17.60
N ASP A 12 23.22 -31.50 -17.56
CA ASP A 12 24.31 -32.28 -16.95
C ASP A 12 25.43 -32.38 -17.97
N CYS A 13 26.24 -31.34 -18.12
CA CYS A 13 27.47 -31.41 -18.88
C CYS A 13 28.54 -32.14 -18.08
N ILE A 14 28.71 -33.44 -18.29
CA ILE A 14 29.81 -34.20 -17.72
C ILE A 14 31.04 -33.93 -18.57
N SER A 15 31.90 -32.99 -18.18
CA SER A 15 33.27 -32.98 -18.66
C SER A 15 34.08 -33.91 -17.78
N ASN A 16 34.93 -34.71 -18.39
CA ASN A 16 35.70 -35.82 -17.84
C ASN A 16 36.65 -35.50 -16.69
N SER A 17 36.28 -34.71 -15.73
CA SER A 17 37.01 -34.51 -14.48
C SER A 17 36.16 -33.81 -13.46
N SER A 18 35.41 -34.55 -12.65
CA SER A 18 34.93 -34.14 -11.32
C SER A 18 34.23 -32.77 -11.17
N ASN A 19 33.97 -32.04 -12.24
CA ASN A 19 33.27 -30.77 -12.23
C ASN A 19 31.93 -30.96 -12.98
N ILE A 20 30.86 -31.02 -12.22
CA ILE A 20 29.50 -30.92 -12.76
C ILE A 20 29.33 -29.46 -13.17
N VAL A 21 29.21 -29.23 -14.46
CA VAL A 21 28.86 -27.90 -15.00
C VAL A 21 27.36 -27.81 -15.01
N VAL A 22 26.82 -26.92 -14.22
CA VAL A 22 25.38 -26.64 -14.14
C VAL A 22 25.01 -25.62 -15.22
N ALA A 23 23.81 -25.74 -15.76
CA ALA A 23 23.28 -24.70 -16.65
C ALA A 23 23.01 -23.41 -15.83
N ASP A 24 23.31 -22.29 -16.44
CA ASP A 24 22.90 -21.00 -15.89
C ASP A 24 21.39 -20.75 -16.11
N CYS A 25 20.88 -19.65 -15.60
CA CYS A 25 19.46 -19.32 -15.71
C CYS A 25 18.98 -19.03 -17.14
N LEU A 26 19.89 -18.90 -18.12
CA LEU A 26 19.60 -18.80 -19.56
C LEU A 26 19.61 -20.16 -20.25
N GLY A 27 19.96 -21.21 -19.53
CA GLY A 27 20.09 -22.57 -20.07
C GLY A 27 21.43 -22.84 -20.73
N GLU A 28 22.44 -21.99 -20.55
CA GLU A 28 23.78 -22.22 -21.07
C GLU A 28 24.63 -22.97 -20.06
N CYS A 29 25.21 -24.11 -20.50
CA CYS A 29 26.07 -24.92 -19.64
C CYS A 29 27.37 -24.20 -19.32
N GLY A 30 27.63 -23.96 -18.03
CA GLY A 30 28.82 -23.24 -17.59
C GLY A 30 28.80 -21.74 -17.82
N GLY A 31 27.63 -21.18 -18.08
CA GLY A 31 27.43 -19.75 -18.18
C GLY A 31 27.54 -19.05 -16.81
N ASP A 32 27.78 -17.76 -16.84
CA ASP A 32 27.91 -16.88 -15.67
C ASP A 32 26.62 -16.12 -15.31
N ALA A 33 25.51 -16.42 -16.02
CA ALA A 33 24.25 -15.76 -15.76
C ALA A 33 23.67 -16.19 -14.40
N LEU A 34 23.50 -15.21 -13.51
CA LEU A 34 22.94 -15.41 -12.18
C LEU A 34 21.50 -14.90 -12.13
N GLU A 35 20.67 -15.65 -11.45
CA GLU A 35 19.32 -15.22 -11.10
C GLU A 35 19.39 -14.21 -9.96
N ASP A 36 18.72 -13.06 -10.11
CA ASP A 36 18.61 -12.11 -9.02
C ASP A 36 17.58 -12.57 -7.97
N GLU A 37 17.40 -11.79 -6.90
CA GLU A 37 16.46 -12.11 -5.82
C GLU A 37 14.99 -12.20 -6.26
N CYS A 38 14.69 -11.77 -7.50
CA CYS A 38 13.36 -11.81 -8.10
C CYS A 38 13.14 -12.98 -9.04
N GLY A 39 14.15 -13.83 -9.25
CA GLY A 39 14.09 -14.89 -10.23
C GLY A 39 14.32 -14.42 -11.67
N VAL A 40 14.86 -13.22 -11.87
CA VAL A 40 15.19 -12.68 -13.19
C VAL A 40 16.64 -12.96 -13.52
N CYS A 41 16.85 -13.65 -14.64
CA CYS A 41 18.17 -14.00 -15.11
C CYS A 41 18.94 -12.76 -15.57
N ASN A 42 20.15 -12.54 -15.03
CA ASN A 42 20.95 -11.32 -15.19
C ASN A 42 20.22 -10.02 -14.76
N GLY A 43 19.23 -10.12 -13.90
CA GLY A 43 18.57 -8.97 -13.31
C GLY A 43 19.51 -8.23 -12.35
N ASN A 44 19.25 -6.95 -12.18
CA ASN A 44 19.96 -6.09 -11.23
C ASN A 44 19.16 -5.89 -9.91
N GLY A 45 18.10 -6.67 -9.71
CA GLY A 45 17.21 -6.55 -8.56
C GLY A 45 16.19 -5.41 -8.63
N ASP A 46 16.26 -4.57 -9.66
CA ASP A 46 15.34 -3.42 -9.78
C ASP A 46 13.92 -3.84 -10.20
N GLU A 47 13.79 -4.97 -10.86
CA GLU A 47 12.47 -5.48 -11.29
C GLU A 47 11.68 -6.19 -10.21
N CYS A 48 12.30 -6.50 -9.07
CA CYS A 48 11.60 -6.94 -7.87
C CYS A 48 10.78 -5.82 -7.23
N LEU A 49 11.07 -4.62 -7.59
CA LEU A 49 10.28 -3.47 -7.23
C LEU A 49 9.05 -3.40 -8.14
N SER A 50 8.27 -4.45 -8.18
CA SER A 50 6.88 -4.29 -8.62
C SER A 50 6.24 -3.36 -7.57
N ILE A 51 6.28 -2.09 -7.89
CA ILE A 51 5.79 -0.93 -7.14
C ILE A 51 4.26 -1.04 -6.90
N GLN A 52 3.68 -2.21 -6.99
CA GLN A 52 2.24 -2.36 -6.84
C GLN A 52 1.78 -2.49 -5.38
N ASP A 53 2.70 -2.72 -4.42
CA ASP A 53 2.24 -2.97 -3.06
C ASP A 53 3.00 -2.24 -1.94
N HIS A 54 3.99 -1.38 -2.26
CA HIS A 54 4.74 -0.66 -1.24
C HIS A 54 4.75 0.85 -1.45
N MET A 55 3.62 1.42 -1.83
CA MET A 55 3.37 2.80 -1.41
C MET A 55 3.27 2.75 0.11
N PRO A 56 4.20 3.34 0.86
CA PRO A 56 4.03 3.44 2.29
C PRO A 56 2.76 4.26 2.52
N TYR A 57 1.67 3.59 2.86
CA TYR A 57 0.47 4.30 3.26
C TYR A 57 0.86 5.23 4.40
N SER A 58 0.75 6.51 4.15
CA SER A 58 0.87 7.50 5.21
C SER A 58 -0.49 7.67 5.87
N VAL A 59 -0.48 8.06 7.13
CA VAL A 59 -1.72 8.47 7.79
C VAL A 59 -2.16 9.79 7.18
N SER A 60 -3.20 9.78 6.36
CA SER A 60 -3.70 10.99 5.71
C SER A 60 -5.17 10.91 5.35
N ILE A 61 -5.84 12.06 5.34
CA ILE A 61 -7.18 12.21 4.77
C ILE A 61 -6.99 12.49 3.27
N THR A 62 -7.23 11.47 2.45
CA THR A 62 -6.93 11.50 1.02
C THR A 62 -7.95 12.31 0.23
N ALA A 63 -9.24 12.12 0.52
CA ALA A 63 -10.30 12.86 -0.15
C ALA A 63 -11.48 13.15 0.77
N THR A 64 -12.20 14.22 0.46
CA THR A 64 -13.48 14.56 1.09
C THR A 64 -14.39 15.15 0.04
N TYR A 65 -15.54 14.52 -0.19
CA TYR A 65 -16.47 14.97 -1.22
C TYR A 65 -17.93 14.61 -0.92
N PRO A 66 -18.85 15.46 -1.33
CA PRO A 66 -18.64 16.81 -1.81
C PRO A 66 -18.12 17.73 -0.69
N ASN A 67 -17.49 18.83 -1.03
CA ASN A 67 -17.09 19.87 -0.07
C ASN A 67 -17.19 21.24 -0.79
N PRO A 68 -18.16 22.09 -0.48
CA PRO A 68 -19.20 22.00 0.58
C PRO A 68 -20.14 20.81 0.42
N PHE A 69 -20.72 20.34 1.52
CA PHE A 69 -21.57 19.15 1.51
C PHE A 69 -22.98 19.41 2.10
N ASN A 70 -23.95 18.65 1.61
CA ASN A 70 -25.33 18.61 2.08
C ASN A 70 -26.01 17.36 1.48
N PRO A 71 -26.63 16.47 2.23
CA PRO A 71 -26.59 16.37 3.69
C PRO A 71 -25.42 15.54 4.20
N SER A 72 -24.64 14.89 3.32
CA SER A 72 -23.58 13.95 3.70
C SER A 72 -22.28 14.20 2.95
N ILE A 73 -21.19 13.74 3.52
CA ILE A 73 -19.86 13.81 2.97
C ILE A 73 -19.20 12.44 3.04
N ASN A 74 -18.50 12.04 1.99
CA ASN A 74 -17.61 10.89 2.00
C ASN A 74 -16.21 11.35 2.41
N ILE A 75 -15.61 10.60 3.30
CA ILE A 75 -14.27 10.83 3.84
C ILE A 75 -13.42 9.63 3.51
N GLU A 76 -12.40 9.83 2.68
CA GLU A 76 -11.42 8.82 2.36
C GLU A 76 -10.14 9.10 3.13
N TYR A 77 -9.59 8.07 3.75
CA TYR A 77 -8.35 8.18 4.49
C TYR A 77 -7.50 6.92 4.39
N SER A 78 -6.22 7.08 4.61
CA SER A 78 -5.24 6.01 4.61
C SER A 78 -4.65 5.79 6.00
N VAL A 79 -4.36 4.53 6.30
CA VAL A 79 -3.73 4.06 7.54
C VAL A 79 -2.40 3.41 7.18
N ALA A 80 -1.32 3.86 7.81
CA ALA A 80 0.04 3.45 7.47
C ALA A 80 0.41 2.05 7.96
N SER A 81 -0.12 1.64 9.10
CA SER A 81 0.12 0.32 9.70
C SER A 81 -1.01 -0.04 10.65
N VAL A 82 -1.08 -1.30 11.04
CA VAL A 82 -2.08 -1.74 12.02
C VAL A 82 -1.96 -0.94 13.32
N GLY A 83 -3.09 -0.43 13.79
CA GLY A 83 -3.13 0.37 15.01
C GLY A 83 -4.50 0.94 15.30
N HIS A 84 -4.58 1.64 16.41
CA HIS A 84 -5.80 2.33 16.81
C HIS A 84 -6.01 3.57 15.96
N VAL A 85 -7.18 3.65 15.33
CA VAL A 85 -7.60 4.77 14.49
C VAL A 85 -8.78 5.47 15.12
N ASN A 86 -8.66 6.77 15.28
CA ASN A 86 -9.75 7.64 15.70
C ASN A 86 -10.00 8.71 14.64
N LEU A 87 -11.18 8.67 14.04
CA LEU A 87 -11.67 9.65 13.09
C LEU A 87 -12.85 10.38 13.72
N GLN A 88 -12.70 11.68 13.91
CA GLN A 88 -13.70 12.49 14.57
C GLN A 88 -13.92 13.83 13.86
N ILE A 89 -15.09 14.40 14.10
CA ILE A 89 -15.43 15.75 13.67
C ILE A 89 -15.31 16.68 14.87
N ILE A 90 -14.63 17.78 14.67
CA ILE A 90 -14.47 18.83 15.67
C ILE A 90 -14.91 20.19 15.13
N GLY A 91 -15.46 21.01 16.02
CA GLY A 91 -15.76 22.40 15.72
C GLY A 91 -14.49 23.26 15.63
N LEU A 92 -14.60 24.46 15.11
CA LEU A 92 -13.48 25.42 15.08
C LEU A 92 -13.04 25.87 16.48
N ASP A 93 -13.89 25.69 17.47
CA ASP A 93 -13.61 25.94 18.91
C ASP A 93 -12.85 24.76 19.56
N GLY A 94 -12.53 23.71 18.80
CA GLY A 94 -11.86 22.52 19.30
C GLY A 94 -12.79 21.49 19.97
N ARG A 95 -14.09 21.78 20.03
CA ARG A 95 -15.06 20.87 20.64
C ARG A 95 -15.32 19.69 19.72
N GLN A 96 -15.26 18.49 20.29
CA GLN A 96 -15.67 17.28 19.57
C GLN A 96 -17.17 17.29 19.31
N ILE A 97 -17.55 17.13 18.04
CA ILE A 97 -18.95 17.06 17.60
C ILE A 97 -19.39 15.59 17.54
N GLU A 98 -18.63 14.76 16.87
CA GLU A 98 -18.96 13.36 16.66
C GLU A 98 -17.70 12.52 16.42
N THR A 99 -17.72 11.27 16.86
CA THR A 99 -16.71 10.27 16.52
C THR A 99 -17.26 9.35 15.45
N ILE A 100 -16.62 9.31 14.30
CA ILE A 100 -17.04 8.49 13.15
C ILE A 100 -16.47 7.08 13.27
N THR A 101 -15.18 6.99 13.60
CA THR A 101 -14.47 5.72 13.74
C THR A 101 -13.57 5.76 14.96
N ASN A 102 -13.60 4.70 15.74
CA ASN A 102 -12.74 4.53 16.92
C ASN A 102 -12.46 3.02 17.11
N SER A 103 -11.53 2.49 16.34
CA SER A 103 -11.25 1.05 16.33
C SER A 103 -9.83 0.76 15.84
N ILE A 104 -9.39 -0.48 16.07
CA ILE A 104 -8.14 -0.96 15.48
C ILE A 104 -8.40 -1.27 13.99
N GLN A 105 -7.57 -0.69 13.13
CA GLN A 105 -7.60 -0.91 11.70
C GLN A 105 -6.24 -1.37 11.19
N THR A 106 -6.26 -2.13 10.10
CA THR A 106 -5.04 -2.56 9.40
C THR A 106 -4.56 -1.48 8.45
N GLN A 107 -3.37 -1.65 7.92
CA GLN A 107 -2.87 -0.81 6.82
C GLN A 107 -3.84 -0.85 5.63
N GLY A 108 -4.14 0.29 5.05
CA GLY A 108 -5.01 0.36 3.88
C GLY A 108 -5.71 1.69 3.68
N LEU A 109 -6.61 1.70 2.69
CA LEU A 109 -7.50 2.81 2.36
C LEU A 109 -8.89 2.52 2.90
N TYR A 110 -9.50 3.54 3.48
CA TYR A 110 -10.81 3.46 4.08
C TYR A 110 -11.72 4.57 3.55
N ASN A 111 -13.00 4.26 3.43
CA ASN A 111 -14.03 5.22 3.06
C ASN A 111 -15.17 5.15 4.07
N VAL A 112 -15.55 6.29 4.59
CA VAL A 112 -16.70 6.42 5.51
C VAL A 112 -17.57 7.59 5.09
N GLN A 113 -18.87 7.46 5.30
CA GLN A 113 -19.82 8.53 5.05
C GLN A 113 -20.28 9.13 6.38
N TRP A 114 -20.30 10.45 6.43
CA TRP A 114 -20.84 11.20 7.55
C TRP A 114 -22.01 12.05 7.12
N ALA A 115 -23.11 11.92 7.84
CA ALA A 115 -24.32 12.70 7.63
C ALA A 115 -24.75 13.31 8.98
N PRO A 116 -24.40 14.56 9.24
CA PRO A 116 -24.70 15.18 10.53
C PRO A 116 -26.18 15.37 10.76
N ILE A 117 -26.58 15.19 12.00
CA ILE A 117 -27.94 15.45 12.47
C ILE A 117 -27.89 16.58 13.50
N ASN A 118 -28.74 17.58 13.32
CA ASN A 118 -28.91 18.68 14.27
C ASN A 118 -27.66 19.54 14.55
N ILE A 119 -26.79 19.70 13.56
CA ILE A 119 -25.70 20.69 13.64
C ILE A 119 -26.02 21.90 12.76
N ALA A 120 -25.40 23.03 13.07
CA ALA A 120 -25.54 24.25 12.29
C ALA A 120 -24.70 24.19 11.00
N SER A 121 -25.13 24.91 9.97
CA SER A 121 -24.27 25.18 8.81
C SER A 121 -23.01 25.92 9.26
N GLY A 122 -21.87 25.54 8.73
CA GLY A 122 -20.60 26.16 9.09
C GLY A 122 -19.39 25.29 8.77
N MET A 123 -18.23 25.77 9.17
CA MET A 123 -16.98 25.07 9.00
C MET A 123 -16.70 24.11 10.17
N TYR A 124 -16.25 22.94 9.83
CA TYR A 124 -15.83 21.90 10.75
C TYR A 124 -14.47 21.34 10.35
N LEU A 125 -13.83 20.64 11.26
CA LEU A 125 -12.57 19.94 10.99
C LEU A 125 -12.80 18.42 11.15
N ILE A 126 -12.35 17.68 10.16
CA ILE A 126 -12.14 16.25 10.29
C ILE A 126 -10.77 16.06 10.91
N GLN A 127 -10.69 15.33 11.99
CA GLN A 127 -9.43 14.98 12.64
C GLN A 127 -9.24 13.47 12.59
N LEU A 128 -8.17 13.03 11.94
CA LEU A 128 -7.72 11.65 11.89
C LEU A 128 -6.51 11.49 12.81
N LYS A 129 -6.61 10.58 13.76
CA LYS A 129 -5.51 10.18 14.65
C LYS A 129 -5.22 8.72 14.43
N ALA A 130 -4.01 8.40 14.03
CA ALA A 130 -3.53 7.03 13.88
C ALA A 130 -2.01 6.99 13.97
N ASN A 131 -1.44 5.93 14.51
CA ASN A 131 0.02 5.70 14.52
C ASN A 131 0.83 6.89 15.05
N ASN A 132 0.35 7.56 16.12
CA ASN A 132 0.93 8.78 16.69
C ASN A 132 0.96 10.00 15.74
N GLN A 133 0.23 9.93 14.64
CA GLN A 133 0.06 11.05 13.71
C GLN A 133 -1.34 11.62 13.80
N ILE A 134 -1.44 12.92 13.56
CA ILE A 134 -2.71 13.64 13.55
C ILE A 134 -2.79 14.42 12.24
N GLN A 135 -3.89 14.21 11.52
CA GLN A 135 -4.23 14.95 10.32
C GLN A 135 -5.56 15.68 10.51
N ASN A 136 -5.61 16.91 10.03
CA ASN A 136 -6.83 17.72 10.07
C ASN A 136 -7.19 18.21 8.68
N LYS A 137 -8.47 18.17 8.34
CA LYS A 137 -8.99 18.69 7.07
C LYS A 137 -10.27 19.49 7.30
N LYS A 138 -10.33 20.67 6.71
CA LYS A 138 -11.51 21.55 6.79
C LYS A 138 -12.61 21.06 5.85
N ILE A 139 -13.82 21.12 6.34
CA ILE A 139 -15.05 20.84 5.57
C ILE A 139 -16.07 21.93 5.85
N LEU A 140 -16.94 22.17 4.87
CA LEU A 140 -18.01 23.15 4.96
C LEU A 140 -19.37 22.46 4.82
N TYR A 141 -20.15 22.51 5.87
CA TYR A 141 -21.53 22.03 5.88
C TYR A 141 -22.51 23.14 5.54
N LEU A 142 -23.33 22.91 4.54
CA LEU A 142 -24.40 23.82 4.11
C LEU A 142 -25.75 23.10 4.27
N LYS A 143 -26.56 23.64 5.11
CA LYS A 143 -27.90 23.11 5.39
C LYS A 143 -28.89 23.51 4.32
#